data_292ea0bb70cfe3182a7c22eee409918e
#
_entry.id   292ea0bb70cfe3182a7c22eee409918e
#
_cell.length_a   1.000
_cell.length_b   1.000
_cell.length_c   1.000
_cell.angle_alpha   90.00
_cell.angle_beta   90.00
_cell.angle_gamma   90.00
#
_symmetry.space_group_name_H-M   'P 1'
#
loop_
_entity.id
_entity.type
_entity.pdbx_description
1 polymer ?
#
loop_
_entity_poly.entity_id
_entity_poly.type
_entity_poly.pdbx_seq_one_letter_code
_entity_poly.pdbx_strand_id
1 'polypeptide(L)'
;MNFRIEQEIAIFEFDDGKANALGHELIEQFFFALDEAESQAKGLLIAGRKGVFSAGFDLKEINEGGSAAAKLIKKGAKLFHRMFDFPKPLVACCAGHAVAAGAFLLLSCDYRIGSGGPFKYGLNETAIGMAPLPVFGSELALSRLSPRFLSRAVIQSEMFSPDDALEAGFLDQIAEANDLFEIGKSKTLELSSLPSVAYGKMKRSIRASSLERMNIS
;
A
#
# COMPACT_ATOMS: atom_id res chain seq x y z
N MET A 1 -4.41 12.38 -11.19
CA MET A 1 -4.30 12.53 -9.72
C MET A 1 -5.36 13.46 -9.21
N ASN A 2 -6.10 13.06 -8.21
CA ASN A 2 -7.07 13.91 -7.52
C ASN A 2 -6.75 13.88 -6.01
N PHE A 3 -6.35 15.03 -5.45
CA PHE A 3 -6.12 15.20 -4.01
C PHE A 3 -7.08 16.27 -3.48
N ARG A 4 -7.74 15.98 -2.37
CA ARG A 4 -8.64 16.91 -1.69
C ARG A 4 -8.75 16.60 -0.21
N ILE A 5 -9.21 17.57 0.57
CA ILE A 5 -9.51 17.41 1.99
C ILE A 5 -11.01 17.57 2.19
N GLU A 6 -11.64 16.58 2.80
CA GLU A 6 -13.06 16.57 3.12
C GLU A 6 -13.24 16.09 4.57
N GLN A 7 -14.07 16.79 5.33
CA GLN A 7 -14.38 16.38 6.72
C GLN A 7 -13.13 16.05 7.56
N GLU A 8 -12.07 16.87 7.42
CA GLU A 8 -10.79 16.74 8.13
C GLU A 8 -9.94 15.50 7.72
N ILE A 9 -10.32 14.73 6.71
CA ILE A 9 -9.48 13.68 6.13
C ILE A 9 -8.99 14.08 4.74
N ALA A 10 -7.77 13.67 4.40
CA ALA A 10 -7.24 13.77 3.05
C ALA A 10 -7.68 12.56 2.23
N ILE A 11 -8.00 12.79 0.98
CA ILE A 11 -8.38 11.76 0.00
C ILE A 11 -7.45 11.91 -1.19
N PHE A 12 -6.74 10.84 -1.51
CA PHE A 12 -5.85 10.76 -2.66
C PHE A 12 -6.31 9.64 -3.60
N GLU A 13 -6.89 10.02 -4.73
CA GLU A 13 -7.28 9.11 -5.80
C GLU A 13 -6.24 9.16 -6.91
N PHE A 14 -5.65 8.01 -7.23
CA PHE A 14 -4.61 7.89 -8.25
C PHE A 14 -5.08 7.00 -9.39
N ASP A 15 -4.92 7.52 -10.60
CA ASP A 15 -5.25 6.86 -11.85
C ASP A 15 -4.33 7.38 -12.95
N ASP A 16 -3.52 6.50 -13.53
CA ASP A 16 -2.65 6.78 -14.68
C ASP A 16 -3.32 6.41 -16.02
N GLY A 17 -4.58 5.99 -15.97
CA GLY A 17 -5.34 5.47 -17.12
C GLY A 17 -4.88 4.10 -17.61
N LYS A 18 -3.93 3.45 -16.91
CA LYS A 18 -3.32 2.17 -17.31
C LYS A 18 -3.26 1.21 -16.13
N ALA A 19 -2.07 0.93 -15.64
CA ALA A 19 -1.80 -0.07 -14.61
C ALA A 19 -1.48 0.51 -13.23
N ASN A 20 -1.53 1.82 -13.05
CA ASN A 20 -1.09 2.51 -11.84
C ASN A 20 0.31 2.04 -11.41
N ALA A 21 1.21 2.01 -12.40
CA ALA A 21 2.58 1.55 -12.18
C ALA A 21 3.38 2.59 -11.37
N LEU A 22 4.11 2.11 -10.37
CA LEU A 22 4.94 2.92 -9.49
C LEU A 22 6.23 3.34 -10.19
N GLY A 23 6.13 4.35 -11.04
CA GLY A 23 7.25 5.11 -11.58
C GLY A 23 7.59 6.30 -10.69
N HIS A 24 8.63 7.06 -11.09
CA HIS A 24 9.09 8.23 -10.35
C HIS A 24 7.98 9.26 -10.14
N GLU A 25 7.13 9.48 -11.13
CA GLU A 25 6.03 10.47 -11.07
C GLU A 25 4.97 10.08 -10.03
N LEU A 26 4.45 8.85 -10.08
CA LEU A 26 3.42 8.40 -9.14
C LEU A 26 3.96 8.37 -7.70
N ILE A 27 5.22 7.99 -7.51
CA ILE A 27 5.85 8.01 -6.18
C ILE A 27 5.92 9.44 -5.62
N GLU A 28 6.25 10.46 -6.44
CA GLU A 28 6.23 11.87 -5.99
C GLU A 28 4.82 12.33 -5.61
N GLN A 29 3.81 11.88 -6.35
CA GLN A 29 2.41 12.17 -6.02
C GLN A 29 2.00 11.58 -4.67
N PHE A 30 2.48 10.39 -4.34
CA PHE A 30 2.28 9.79 -3.01
C PHE A 30 2.99 10.60 -1.91
N PHE A 31 4.24 11.03 -2.12
CA PHE A 31 4.93 11.89 -1.15
C PHE A 31 4.18 13.19 -0.92
N PHE A 32 3.75 13.86 -1.99
CA PHE A 32 2.92 15.06 -1.88
C PHE A 32 1.66 14.79 -1.04
N ALA A 33 0.92 13.71 -1.34
CA ALA A 33 -0.31 13.37 -0.63
C ALA A 33 -0.06 13.07 0.87
N LEU A 34 1.03 12.40 1.20
CA LEU A 34 1.43 12.11 2.59
C LEU A 34 1.79 13.41 3.34
N ASP A 35 2.55 14.31 2.73
CA ASP A 35 2.99 15.57 3.35
C ASP A 35 1.79 16.51 3.58
N GLU A 36 0.91 16.66 2.59
CA GLU A 36 -0.31 17.45 2.73
C GLU A 36 -1.26 16.85 3.79
N ALA A 37 -1.45 15.53 3.78
CA ALA A 37 -2.29 14.86 4.78
C ALA A 37 -1.70 14.98 6.19
N GLU A 38 -0.37 14.89 6.32
CA GLU A 38 0.27 15.05 7.63
C GLU A 38 0.13 16.46 8.18
N SER A 39 0.21 17.48 7.34
CA SER A 39 0.10 18.87 7.77
C SER A 39 -1.36 19.33 8.00
N GLN A 40 -2.31 18.90 7.18
CA GLN A 40 -3.63 19.52 7.06
C GLN A 40 -4.82 18.61 7.42
N ALA A 41 -4.63 17.29 7.56
CA ALA A 41 -5.71 16.35 7.81
C ALA A 41 -5.50 15.49 9.04
N LYS A 42 -6.52 14.77 9.48
CA LYS A 42 -6.47 13.84 10.62
C LYS A 42 -6.20 12.39 10.18
N GLY A 43 -6.31 12.08 8.90
CA GLY A 43 -6.06 10.78 8.29
C GLY A 43 -5.98 10.88 6.77
N LEU A 44 -5.53 9.83 6.11
CA LEU A 44 -5.42 9.75 4.65
C LEU A 44 -6.13 8.50 4.13
N LEU A 45 -7.02 8.70 3.17
CA LEU A 45 -7.61 7.66 2.34
C LEU A 45 -6.89 7.66 0.99
N ILE A 46 -6.34 6.53 0.59
CA ILE A 46 -5.83 6.31 -0.77
C ILE A 46 -6.77 5.41 -1.54
N ALA A 47 -7.05 5.73 -2.79
CA ALA A 47 -7.91 4.93 -3.66
C ALA A 47 -7.29 4.79 -5.05
N GLY A 48 -7.13 3.56 -5.51
CA GLY A 48 -6.78 3.26 -6.89
C GLY A 48 -8.03 3.24 -7.78
N ARG A 49 -7.80 3.18 -9.09
CA ARG A 49 -8.90 3.10 -10.06
C ARG A 49 -9.61 1.75 -10.04
N LYS A 50 -10.85 1.73 -10.56
CA LYS A 50 -11.60 0.50 -10.76
C LYS A 50 -10.84 -0.49 -11.66
N GLY A 51 -10.73 -1.73 -11.21
CA GLY A 51 -10.07 -2.83 -11.92
C GLY A 51 -8.58 -2.97 -11.62
N VAL A 52 -7.88 -1.90 -11.30
CA VAL A 52 -6.44 -1.95 -10.99
C VAL A 52 -6.09 -0.97 -9.87
N PHE A 53 -5.73 -1.49 -8.72
CA PHE A 53 -5.13 -0.66 -7.67
C PHE A 53 -3.70 -0.27 -8.05
N SER A 54 -2.83 -1.25 -8.25
CA SER A 54 -1.50 -1.06 -8.84
C SER A 54 -0.90 -2.40 -9.28
N ALA A 55 -0.22 -2.41 -10.43
CA ALA A 55 0.49 -3.58 -10.95
C ALA A 55 1.97 -3.66 -10.51
N GLY A 56 2.41 -2.79 -9.63
CA GLY A 56 3.78 -2.78 -9.14
C GLY A 56 4.65 -1.67 -9.74
N PHE A 57 5.96 -1.82 -9.68
CA PHE A 57 6.88 -0.84 -10.25
C PHE A 57 6.73 -0.70 -11.76
N ASP A 58 7.03 0.49 -12.29
CA ASP A 58 7.02 0.71 -13.74
C ASP A 58 8.12 -0.12 -14.41
N LEU A 59 7.67 -1.12 -15.17
CA LEU A 59 8.58 -2.05 -15.86
C LEU A 59 9.43 -1.36 -16.93
N LYS A 60 9.00 -0.23 -17.47
CA LYS A 60 9.83 0.53 -18.43
C LYS A 60 11.05 1.10 -17.71
N GLU A 61 10.83 1.76 -16.57
CA GLU A 61 11.90 2.32 -15.75
C GLU A 61 12.80 1.21 -15.14
N ILE A 62 12.21 0.08 -14.73
CA ILE A 62 12.98 -1.09 -14.26
C ILE A 62 13.86 -1.68 -15.37
N ASN A 63 13.32 -1.80 -16.60
CA ASN A 63 14.03 -2.40 -17.73
C ASN A 63 15.14 -1.48 -18.31
N GLU A 64 15.20 -0.21 -17.94
CA GLU A 64 16.37 0.62 -18.22
C GLU A 64 17.64 0.07 -17.53
N GLY A 65 17.45 -0.75 -16.47
CA GLY A 65 18.51 -1.48 -15.79
C GLY A 65 19.48 -0.60 -14.98
N GLY A 66 20.50 -1.23 -14.45
CA GLY A 66 21.62 -0.56 -13.79
C GLY A 66 21.21 0.47 -12.73
N SER A 67 21.72 1.70 -12.83
CA SER A 67 21.49 2.76 -11.84
C SER A 67 20.06 3.30 -11.85
N ALA A 68 19.34 3.24 -12.98
CA ALA A 68 17.97 3.76 -13.09
C ALA A 68 17.01 2.89 -12.28
N ALA A 69 17.02 1.58 -12.50
CA ALA A 69 16.22 0.63 -11.73
C ALA A 69 16.52 0.71 -10.22
N ALA A 70 17.80 0.79 -9.84
CA ALA A 70 18.21 0.92 -8.45
C ALA A 70 17.68 2.22 -7.81
N LYS A 71 17.67 3.34 -8.53
CA LYS A 71 17.10 4.61 -8.06
C LYS A 71 15.60 4.52 -7.85
N LEU A 72 14.86 3.89 -8.77
CA LEU A 72 13.43 3.71 -8.63
C LEU A 72 13.09 2.84 -7.42
N ILE A 73 13.77 1.69 -7.27
CA ILE A 73 13.57 0.79 -6.13
C ILE A 73 13.91 1.52 -4.80
N LYS A 74 15.00 2.27 -4.75
CA LYS A 74 15.39 3.07 -3.56
C LYS A 74 14.32 4.13 -3.24
N LYS A 75 13.76 4.78 -4.25
CA LYS A 75 12.68 5.76 -4.06
C LYS A 75 11.39 5.10 -3.57
N GLY A 76 11.02 3.95 -4.15
CA GLY A 76 9.90 3.14 -3.68
C GLY A 76 10.08 2.67 -2.23
N ALA A 77 11.28 2.23 -1.87
CA ALA A 77 11.58 1.85 -0.49
C ALA A 77 11.37 3.00 0.50
N LYS A 78 11.78 4.24 0.14
CA LYS A 78 11.51 5.43 0.96
C LYS A 78 10.00 5.69 1.07
N LEU A 79 9.24 5.51 -0.01
CA LEU A 79 7.79 5.67 0.01
C LEU A 79 7.14 4.67 0.96
N PHE A 80 7.45 3.37 0.84
CA PHE A 80 6.87 2.34 1.70
C PHE A 80 7.22 2.54 3.17
N HIS A 81 8.48 2.92 3.47
CA HIS A 81 8.88 3.29 4.82
C HIS A 81 8.05 4.47 5.35
N ARG A 82 7.91 5.55 4.56
CA ARG A 82 7.14 6.75 4.91
C ARG A 82 5.66 6.45 5.13
N MET A 83 5.04 5.60 4.29
CA MET A 83 3.67 5.16 4.46
C MET A 83 3.50 4.30 5.73
N PHE A 84 4.43 3.38 5.96
CA PHE A 84 4.37 2.47 7.10
C PHE A 84 4.60 3.20 8.44
N ASP A 85 5.41 4.26 8.46
CA ASP A 85 5.64 5.15 9.62
C ASP A 85 4.67 6.35 9.68
N PHE A 86 3.74 6.49 8.73
CA PHE A 86 2.84 7.64 8.68
C PHE A 86 2.07 7.81 10.01
N PRO A 87 2.17 8.98 10.69
CA PRO A 87 1.74 9.10 12.09
C PRO A 87 0.22 9.14 12.29
N LYS A 88 -0.54 9.25 11.21
CA LYS A 88 -2.01 9.31 11.21
C LYS A 88 -2.61 8.06 10.58
N PRO A 89 -3.92 7.81 10.68
CA PRO A 89 -4.58 6.73 9.95
C PRO A 89 -4.34 6.81 8.45
N LEU A 90 -3.97 5.68 7.86
CA LEU A 90 -3.78 5.50 6.43
C LEU A 90 -4.64 4.32 5.98
N VAL A 91 -5.70 4.60 5.23
CA VAL A 91 -6.66 3.61 4.74
C VAL A 91 -6.54 3.45 3.23
N ALA A 92 -6.66 2.23 2.72
CA ALA A 92 -6.65 1.96 1.29
C ALA A 92 -7.98 1.39 0.81
N CYS A 93 -8.52 1.96 -0.27
CA CYS A 93 -9.60 1.40 -1.08
C CYS A 93 -9.02 0.77 -2.34
N CYS A 94 -9.07 -0.55 -2.39
CA CYS A 94 -8.53 -1.36 -3.48
C CYS A 94 -9.65 -1.91 -4.36
N ALA A 95 -10.03 -1.16 -5.39
CA ALA A 95 -11.10 -1.53 -6.34
C ALA A 95 -10.60 -2.44 -7.48
N GLY A 96 -9.49 -3.17 -7.31
CA GLY A 96 -8.90 -3.97 -8.37
C GLY A 96 -7.66 -4.74 -7.96
N HIS A 97 -6.90 -5.18 -8.95
CA HIS A 97 -5.66 -5.94 -8.73
C HIS A 97 -4.61 -5.13 -7.96
N ALA A 98 -3.95 -5.77 -6.99
CA ALA A 98 -2.80 -5.24 -6.27
C ALA A 98 -1.67 -6.28 -6.26
N VAL A 99 -0.66 -6.07 -7.10
CA VAL A 99 0.38 -7.06 -7.39
C VAL A 99 1.77 -6.47 -7.21
N ALA A 100 2.72 -7.26 -6.75
CA ALA A 100 4.12 -6.84 -6.54
C ALA A 100 4.18 -5.57 -5.67
N ALA A 101 4.86 -4.50 -6.12
CA ALA A 101 4.92 -3.23 -5.40
C ALA A 101 3.53 -2.61 -5.14
N GLY A 102 2.49 -2.96 -5.93
CA GLY A 102 1.10 -2.59 -5.65
C GLY A 102 0.55 -3.26 -4.39
N ALA A 103 0.94 -4.51 -4.12
CA ALA A 103 0.62 -5.16 -2.86
C ALA A 103 1.39 -4.53 -1.68
N PHE A 104 2.63 -4.06 -1.88
CA PHE A 104 3.35 -3.33 -0.83
C PHE A 104 2.68 -2.01 -0.46
N LEU A 105 2.03 -1.30 -1.42
CA LEU A 105 1.20 -0.13 -1.08
C LEU A 105 0.09 -0.51 -0.09
N LEU A 106 -0.62 -1.62 -0.33
CA LEU A 106 -1.65 -2.10 0.60
C LEU A 106 -1.04 -2.45 1.96
N LEU A 107 0.01 -3.27 1.99
CA LEU A 107 0.65 -3.73 3.22
C LEU A 107 1.22 -2.58 4.05
N SER A 108 1.51 -1.43 3.44
CA SER A 108 1.94 -0.21 4.14
C SER A 108 0.81 0.53 4.85
N CYS A 109 -0.45 0.26 4.51
CA CYS A 109 -1.62 0.91 5.09
C CYS A 109 -2.04 0.29 6.42
N ASP A 110 -2.81 1.04 7.22
CA ASP A 110 -3.34 0.58 8.50
C ASP A 110 -4.58 -0.28 8.33
N TYR A 111 -5.47 0.11 7.39
CA TYR A 111 -6.67 -0.60 7.06
C TYR A 111 -6.85 -0.68 5.53
N ARG A 112 -7.22 -1.84 5.03
CA ARG A 112 -7.23 -2.16 3.62
C ARG A 112 -8.55 -2.80 3.24
N ILE A 113 -9.30 -2.12 2.39
CA ILE A 113 -10.61 -2.56 1.94
C ILE A 113 -10.49 -2.93 0.47
N GLY A 114 -10.77 -4.19 0.13
CA GLY A 114 -10.82 -4.67 -1.25
C GLY A 114 -12.24 -4.79 -1.76
N SER A 115 -12.45 -4.73 -3.06
CA SER A 115 -13.72 -5.11 -3.63
C SER A 115 -13.76 -6.58 -4.00
N GLY A 116 -14.95 -7.20 -3.89
CA GLY A 116 -15.22 -8.51 -4.45
C GLY A 116 -15.03 -8.52 -5.97
N GLY A 117 -14.82 -9.71 -6.56
CA GLY A 117 -14.65 -9.88 -7.99
C GLY A 117 -13.42 -10.71 -8.39
N PRO A 118 -13.08 -10.77 -9.68
CA PRO A 118 -11.98 -11.61 -10.18
C PRO A 118 -10.60 -10.95 -9.99
N PHE A 119 -10.41 -10.22 -8.90
CA PHE A 119 -9.18 -9.52 -8.62
C PHE A 119 -8.12 -10.42 -7.99
N LYS A 120 -6.86 -10.01 -8.12
CA LYS A 120 -5.71 -10.73 -7.61
C LYS A 120 -4.86 -9.85 -6.72
N TYR A 121 -4.44 -10.42 -5.60
CA TYR A 121 -3.56 -9.83 -4.61
C TYR A 121 -2.35 -10.74 -4.43
N GLY A 122 -1.13 -10.21 -4.47
CA GLY A 122 0.01 -11.08 -4.26
C GLY A 122 1.37 -10.49 -4.60
N LEU A 123 2.38 -11.23 -4.17
CA LEU A 123 3.79 -10.93 -4.37
C LEU A 123 4.33 -11.95 -5.38
N ASN A 124 4.47 -11.53 -6.64
CA ASN A 124 4.84 -12.42 -7.74
C ASN A 124 6.33 -12.38 -8.10
N GLU A 125 7.15 -11.76 -7.26
CA GLU A 125 8.56 -11.52 -7.53
C GLU A 125 9.35 -12.80 -7.78
N THR A 126 9.08 -13.86 -7.03
CA THR A 126 9.73 -15.17 -7.26
C THR A 126 9.35 -15.75 -8.61
N ALA A 127 8.07 -15.65 -9.02
CA ALA A 127 7.59 -16.18 -10.30
C ALA A 127 8.19 -15.46 -11.51
N ILE A 128 8.54 -14.18 -11.37
CA ILE A 128 9.14 -13.37 -12.44
C ILE A 128 10.68 -13.26 -12.32
N GLY A 129 11.30 -14.01 -11.41
CA GLY A 129 12.76 -14.05 -11.24
C GLY A 129 13.36 -12.81 -10.55
N MET A 130 12.55 -12.00 -9.89
CA MET A 130 12.99 -10.81 -9.14
C MET A 130 13.20 -11.11 -7.64
N ALA A 131 13.89 -12.18 -7.35
CA ALA A 131 14.23 -12.59 -5.98
C ALA A 131 15.70 -12.24 -5.65
N PRO A 132 16.06 -11.98 -4.36
CA PRO A 132 15.17 -11.91 -3.20
C PRO A 132 14.35 -10.62 -3.15
N LEU A 133 13.27 -10.63 -2.35
CA LEU A 133 12.53 -9.40 -2.07
C LEU A 133 13.47 -8.34 -1.47
N PRO A 134 13.32 -7.07 -1.84
CA PRO A 134 13.96 -5.97 -1.13
C PRO A 134 13.57 -6.01 0.38
N VAL A 135 14.43 -5.46 1.23
CA VAL A 135 14.20 -5.45 2.70
C VAL A 135 12.82 -4.91 3.07
N PHE A 136 12.40 -3.81 2.45
CA PHE A 136 11.06 -3.26 2.73
C PHE A 136 9.93 -4.25 2.39
N GLY A 137 10.06 -4.98 1.29
CA GLY A 137 9.05 -5.96 0.87
C GLY A 137 8.96 -7.13 1.85
N SER A 138 10.10 -7.67 2.28
CA SER A 138 10.18 -8.72 3.29
C SER A 138 9.59 -8.26 4.63
N GLU A 139 9.94 -7.05 5.08
CA GLU A 139 9.44 -6.52 6.36
C GLU A 139 7.93 -6.24 6.34
N LEU A 140 7.40 -5.71 5.24
CA LEU A 140 5.95 -5.52 5.08
C LEU A 140 5.22 -6.87 5.08
N ALA A 141 5.73 -7.87 4.34
CA ALA A 141 5.13 -9.19 4.30
C ALA A 141 5.13 -9.85 5.69
N LEU A 142 6.28 -9.83 6.38
CA LEU A 142 6.41 -10.39 7.73
C LEU A 142 5.52 -9.68 8.76
N SER A 143 5.35 -8.37 8.65
CA SER A 143 4.57 -7.58 9.61
C SER A 143 3.06 -7.66 9.39
N ARG A 144 2.62 -7.98 8.17
CA ARG A 144 1.21 -7.80 7.78
C ARG A 144 0.51 -9.08 7.39
N LEU A 145 1.24 -10.04 6.81
CA LEU A 145 0.63 -11.30 6.38
C LEU A 145 0.53 -12.28 7.56
N SER A 146 -0.51 -13.07 7.53
CA SER A 146 -0.65 -14.20 8.45
C SER A 146 0.52 -15.18 8.25
N PRO A 147 1.22 -15.61 9.31
CA PRO A 147 2.35 -16.55 9.20
C PRO A 147 2.01 -17.83 8.43
N ARG A 148 0.75 -18.26 8.49
CA ARG A 148 0.23 -19.44 7.78
C ARG A 148 0.31 -19.28 6.25
N PHE A 149 0.20 -18.05 5.75
CA PHE A 149 0.18 -17.76 4.30
C PHE A 149 1.52 -17.25 3.77
N LEU A 150 2.46 -16.91 4.65
CA LEU A 150 3.70 -16.23 4.27
C LEU A 150 4.51 -16.98 3.20
N SER A 151 4.71 -18.31 3.36
CA SER A 151 5.43 -19.11 2.36
C SER A 151 4.69 -19.17 1.02
N ARG A 152 3.35 -19.28 1.04
CA ARG A 152 2.53 -19.27 -0.17
C ARG A 152 2.65 -17.93 -0.89
N ALA A 153 2.55 -16.83 -0.14
CA ALA A 153 2.60 -15.48 -0.69
C ALA A 153 3.98 -15.12 -1.26
N VAL A 154 5.05 -15.36 -0.48
CA VAL A 154 6.38 -14.84 -0.83
C VAL A 154 7.20 -15.84 -1.64
N ILE A 155 7.25 -17.11 -1.20
CA ILE A 155 8.13 -18.11 -1.83
C ILE A 155 7.44 -18.71 -3.07
N GLN A 156 6.15 -19.04 -2.95
CA GLN A 156 5.39 -19.71 -4.01
C GLN A 156 4.73 -18.75 -4.99
N SER A 157 4.78 -17.44 -4.74
CA SER A 157 4.16 -16.39 -5.57
C SER A 157 2.67 -16.64 -5.84
N GLU A 158 1.95 -17.16 -4.85
CA GLU A 158 0.53 -17.42 -4.99
C GLU A 158 -0.24 -16.10 -5.13
N MET A 159 -1.16 -16.10 -6.09
CA MET A 159 -2.03 -14.95 -6.35
C MET A 159 -3.41 -15.22 -5.74
N PHE A 160 -3.71 -14.51 -4.68
CA PHE A 160 -4.91 -14.68 -3.87
C PHE A 160 -6.15 -14.06 -4.49
N SER A 161 -7.30 -14.73 -4.37
CA SER A 161 -8.63 -14.13 -4.58
C SER A 161 -8.91 -13.09 -3.49
N PRO A 162 -9.96 -12.25 -3.59
CA PRO A 162 -10.32 -11.34 -2.51
C PRO A 162 -10.53 -12.04 -1.16
N ASP A 163 -11.24 -13.17 -1.14
CA ASP A 163 -11.52 -13.94 0.09
C ASP A 163 -10.23 -14.52 0.69
N ASP A 164 -9.38 -15.14 -0.13
CA ASP A 164 -8.08 -15.64 0.33
C ASP A 164 -7.15 -14.49 0.77
N ALA A 165 -7.23 -13.32 0.12
CA ALA A 165 -6.44 -12.14 0.47
C ALA A 165 -6.85 -11.56 1.84
N LEU A 166 -8.13 -11.67 2.21
CA LEU A 166 -8.63 -11.34 3.53
C LEU A 166 -8.01 -12.28 4.59
N GLU A 167 -8.05 -13.61 4.35
CA GLU A 167 -7.46 -14.58 5.26
C GLU A 167 -5.93 -14.47 5.35
N ALA A 168 -5.28 -14.20 4.22
CA ALA A 168 -3.83 -14.06 4.14
C ALA A 168 -3.31 -12.77 4.78
N GLY A 169 -4.15 -11.75 4.92
CA GLY A 169 -3.79 -10.47 5.51
C GLY A 169 -3.36 -9.40 4.50
N PHE A 170 -3.66 -9.57 3.22
CA PHE A 170 -3.55 -8.47 2.24
C PHE A 170 -4.68 -7.46 2.40
N LEU A 171 -5.85 -7.91 2.83
CA LEU A 171 -7.05 -7.11 3.11
C LEU A 171 -7.49 -7.28 4.55
N ASP A 172 -8.20 -6.27 5.07
CA ASP A 172 -8.87 -6.30 6.37
C ASP A 172 -10.40 -6.38 6.22
N GLN A 173 -10.92 -6.03 5.03
CA GLN A 173 -12.34 -6.07 4.71
C GLN A 173 -12.57 -6.24 3.21
N ILE A 174 -13.67 -6.88 2.85
CA ILE A 174 -14.20 -6.89 1.48
C ILE A 174 -15.51 -6.12 1.47
N ALA A 175 -15.72 -5.33 0.44
CA ALA A 175 -16.94 -4.54 0.23
C ALA A 175 -17.43 -4.68 -1.22
N GLU A 176 -18.70 -4.38 -1.44
CA GLU A 176 -19.23 -4.22 -2.80
C GLU A 176 -18.55 -3.02 -3.49
N ALA A 177 -18.28 -3.16 -4.79
CA ALA A 177 -17.49 -2.16 -5.55
C ALA A 177 -18.09 -0.74 -5.49
N ASN A 178 -19.42 -0.64 -5.43
CA ASN A 178 -20.12 0.65 -5.37
C ASN A 178 -20.04 1.31 -3.99
N ASP A 179 -19.85 0.53 -2.93
CA ASP A 179 -19.84 1.01 -1.55
C ASP A 179 -18.42 1.20 -1.01
N LEU A 180 -17.43 0.63 -1.71
CA LEU A 180 -16.03 0.57 -1.29
C LEU A 180 -15.48 1.92 -0.84
N PHE A 181 -15.71 2.96 -1.63
CA PHE A 181 -15.18 4.30 -1.36
C PHE A 181 -15.80 4.93 -0.10
N GLU A 182 -17.12 4.84 0.04
CA GLU A 182 -17.83 5.40 1.20
C GLU A 182 -17.49 4.63 2.49
N ILE A 183 -17.32 3.32 2.40
CA ILE A 183 -16.84 2.49 3.52
C ILE A 183 -15.42 2.91 3.91
N GLY A 184 -14.52 3.12 2.94
CA GLY A 184 -13.16 3.60 3.18
C GLY A 184 -13.12 4.98 3.82
N LYS A 185 -13.95 5.91 3.32
CA LYS A 185 -14.10 7.25 3.88
C LYS A 185 -14.60 7.19 5.32
N SER A 186 -15.64 6.40 5.58
CA SER A 186 -16.19 6.19 6.93
C SER A 186 -15.14 5.61 7.88
N LYS A 187 -14.39 4.58 7.43
CA LYS A 187 -13.32 3.97 8.23
C LYS A 187 -12.20 4.97 8.52
N THR A 188 -11.82 5.80 7.56
CA THR A 188 -10.79 6.84 7.77
C THR A 188 -11.25 7.85 8.82
N LEU A 189 -12.52 8.30 8.77
CA LEU A 189 -13.12 9.19 9.76
C LEU A 189 -13.16 8.54 11.15
N GLU A 190 -13.61 7.28 11.23
CA GLU A 190 -13.64 6.50 12.48
C GLU A 190 -12.26 6.47 13.14
N LEU A 191 -11.23 6.06 12.39
CA LEU A 191 -9.86 5.98 12.92
C LEU A 191 -9.29 7.36 13.26
N SER A 192 -9.66 8.39 12.50
CA SER A 192 -9.24 9.79 12.72
C SER A 192 -9.88 10.42 13.97
N SER A 193 -10.92 9.80 14.53
CA SER A 193 -11.51 10.22 15.81
C SER A 193 -10.71 9.78 17.02
N LEU A 194 -9.78 8.84 16.85
CA LEU A 194 -8.88 8.40 17.91
C LEU A 194 -7.85 9.50 18.25
N PRO A 195 -7.35 9.57 19.50
CA PRO A 195 -6.33 10.52 19.87
C PRO A 195 -5.07 10.38 19.01
N SER A 196 -4.82 11.34 18.11
CA SER A 196 -3.80 11.26 17.06
C SER A 196 -2.39 10.95 17.60
N VAL A 197 -1.98 11.59 18.69
CA VAL A 197 -0.66 11.34 19.30
C VAL A 197 -0.54 9.90 19.81
N ALA A 198 -1.58 9.38 20.44
CA ALA A 198 -1.60 8.00 20.94
C ALA A 198 -1.59 7.00 19.77
N TYR A 199 -2.38 7.26 18.72
CA TYR A 199 -2.42 6.46 17.53
C TYR A 199 -1.03 6.32 16.87
N GLY A 200 -0.37 7.44 16.60
CA GLY A 200 0.95 7.46 15.99
C GLY A 200 2.03 6.78 16.84
N LYS A 201 2.03 7.04 18.17
CA LYS A 201 2.97 6.38 19.10
C LYS A 201 2.76 4.86 19.16
N MET A 202 1.52 4.40 19.22
CA MET A 202 1.19 2.96 19.25
C MET A 202 1.61 2.29 17.95
N LYS A 203 1.27 2.88 16.79
CA LYS A 203 1.69 2.39 15.47
C LYS A 203 3.21 2.24 15.40
N ARG A 204 3.95 3.30 15.74
CA ARG A 204 5.42 3.28 15.69
C ARG A 204 6.01 2.26 16.66
N SER A 205 5.43 2.09 17.85
CA SER A 205 5.89 1.12 18.85
C SER A 205 5.81 -0.32 18.33
N ILE A 206 4.67 -0.73 17.76
CA ILE A 206 4.50 -2.10 17.25
C ILE A 206 5.25 -2.36 15.94
N ARG A 207 5.58 -1.31 15.17
CA ARG A 207 6.31 -1.39 13.89
C ARG A 207 7.80 -1.09 14.02
N ALA A 208 8.29 -0.74 15.22
CA ALA A 208 9.64 -0.22 15.45
C ALA A 208 10.74 -1.10 14.83
N SER A 209 10.71 -2.40 15.07
CA SER A 209 11.70 -3.35 14.57
C SER A 209 11.72 -3.44 13.04
N SER A 210 10.56 -3.43 12.39
CA SER A 210 10.49 -3.44 10.92
C SER A 210 10.90 -2.09 10.33
N LEU A 211 10.50 -0.97 10.93
CA LEU A 211 10.90 0.37 10.50
C LEU A 211 12.42 0.55 10.57
N GLU A 212 13.05 0.05 11.64
CA GLU A 212 14.50 0.08 11.80
C GLU A 212 15.20 -0.69 10.67
N ARG A 213 14.72 -1.91 10.36
CA ARG A 213 15.28 -2.71 9.25
C ARG A 213 14.99 -2.14 7.87
N MET A 214 13.85 -1.48 7.68
CA MET A 214 13.50 -0.78 6.43
C MET A 214 14.26 0.53 6.24
N ASN A 215 14.93 1.04 7.28
CA ASN A 215 15.63 2.32 7.19
C ASN A 215 16.77 2.22 6.17
N ILE A 216 16.67 3.04 5.13
CA ILE A 216 17.64 3.08 4.03
C ILE A 216 18.58 4.25 4.33
N SER A 217 19.71 3.92 4.87
CA SER A 217 20.83 4.85 4.98
C SER A 217 21.39 5.28 3.60
#